data_16361135f76bcb92e4fa28760ea6df59
#
_entry.id   16361135f76bcb92e4fa28760ea6df59
#
_cell.length_a   1.000
_cell.length_b   1.000
_cell.length_c   1.000
_cell.angle_alpha   90.00
_cell.angle_beta   90.00
_cell.angle_gamma   90.00
#
_symmetry.space_group_name_H-M   'P 1'
#
loop_
_entity.id
_entity.type
_entity.pdbx_description
1 polymer ?
#
loop_
_entity_poly.entity_id
_entity_poly.type
_entity_poly.pdbx_seq_one_letter_code
_entity_poly.pdbx_strand_id
1 'polypeptide(L)'
;RDLAGQFDVIHAHDWLTYYAGIAAKRVSGKPLVVHMHATEYDRSGENVNTQVYAIERAGMHAADRVIAVSNLTRNIVINRYGVPADKVVTVHNAVRFAAGQCKMPERGVDDKIVTFLGRITYQKGPDYFVEAAAKVLKKVPNVRFVMAGSGDMMNHVIRRVARLGIADRFHFTGFLRGEDVHKMFQLSDVYVMPSVSEPFGISPLEAMRSNVPVIISKQSGVAEVLDYAVKVDYWDVDALADAIYGLIQYPALAGMFASKGLEEVTNLKWNDAAAKIKTVYEAVIEENKKQ
;
A
#
# COMPACT_ATOMS: atom_id res chain seq x y z
N ARG A 1 22.16 -16.40 22.10
CA ARG A 1 22.47 -17.78 22.51
C ARG A 1 21.62 -18.20 23.69
N ASP A 2 21.45 -17.31 24.68
CA ASP A 2 20.72 -17.59 25.93
C ASP A 2 19.19 -17.78 25.75
N LEU A 3 18.62 -17.36 24.61
CA LEU A 3 17.21 -17.51 24.28
C LEU A 3 16.90 -18.71 23.36
N ALA A 4 17.92 -19.47 22.93
CA ALA A 4 17.76 -20.50 21.87
C ALA A 4 16.74 -21.61 22.21
N GLY A 5 16.49 -21.86 23.51
CA GLY A 5 15.47 -22.81 23.98
C GLY A 5 14.07 -22.21 24.22
N GLN A 6 13.89 -20.89 24.03
CA GLN A 6 12.68 -20.16 24.39
C GLN A 6 11.79 -19.80 23.18
N PHE A 7 12.22 -20.16 21.98
CA PHE A 7 11.46 -19.92 20.74
C PHE A 7 11.65 -21.05 19.73
N ASP A 8 10.70 -21.21 18.83
CA ASP A 8 10.68 -22.29 17.83
C ASP A 8 10.96 -21.82 16.42
N VAL A 9 10.75 -20.53 16.13
CA VAL A 9 10.91 -19.93 14.80
C VAL A 9 11.44 -18.51 14.92
N ILE A 10 12.24 -18.10 13.92
CA ILE A 10 12.71 -16.73 13.77
C ILE A 10 11.90 -16.08 12.65
N HIS A 11 11.31 -14.90 12.88
CA HIS A 11 10.62 -14.13 11.86
C HIS A 11 11.25 -12.76 11.70
N ALA A 12 11.85 -12.51 10.53
CA ALA A 12 12.52 -11.26 10.21
C ALA A 12 11.71 -10.47 9.17
N HIS A 13 11.54 -9.17 9.40
CA HIS A 13 10.75 -8.27 8.57
C HIS A 13 11.65 -7.28 7.82
N ASP A 14 11.58 -7.28 6.50
CA ASP A 14 12.33 -6.44 5.58
C ASP A 14 13.86 -6.49 5.75
N TRP A 15 14.58 -5.91 4.80
CA TRP A 15 16.03 -5.99 4.67
C TRP A 15 16.82 -5.53 5.92
N LEU A 16 16.28 -4.59 6.69
CA LEU A 16 16.92 -4.08 7.90
C LEU A 16 17.14 -5.16 8.97
N THR A 17 16.33 -6.22 8.98
CA THR A 17 16.38 -7.29 9.99
C THR A 17 16.97 -8.59 9.48
N TYR A 18 17.19 -8.73 8.17
CA TYR A 18 17.55 -10.01 7.56
C TYR A 18 18.89 -10.56 8.04
N TYR A 19 19.93 -9.72 8.16
CA TYR A 19 21.22 -10.19 8.69
C TYR A 19 21.12 -10.65 10.14
N ALA A 20 20.31 -9.98 10.97
CA ALA A 20 20.05 -10.42 12.34
C ALA A 20 19.33 -11.78 12.34
N GLY A 21 18.34 -11.97 11.46
CA GLY A 21 17.64 -13.24 11.29
C GLY A 21 18.58 -14.38 10.86
N ILE A 22 19.46 -14.13 9.89
CA ILE A 22 20.49 -15.10 9.45
C ILE A 22 21.43 -15.48 10.59
N ALA A 23 21.92 -14.48 11.35
CA ALA A 23 22.79 -14.72 12.49
C ALA A 23 22.08 -15.54 13.59
N ALA A 24 20.83 -15.19 13.89
CA ALA A 24 20.01 -15.92 14.87
C ALA A 24 19.78 -17.39 14.44
N LYS A 25 19.45 -17.65 13.16
CA LYS A 25 19.33 -18.99 12.59
C LYS A 25 20.61 -19.80 12.79
N ARG A 26 21.76 -19.21 12.44
CA ARG A 26 23.08 -19.87 12.57
C ARG A 26 23.42 -20.25 13.99
N VAL A 27 23.08 -19.41 14.98
CA VAL A 27 23.41 -19.63 16.40
C VAL A 27 22.45 -20.60 17.07
N SER A 28 21.17 -20.52 16.75
CA SER A 28 20.12 -21.29 17.44
C SER A 28 19.75 -22.61 16.77
N GLY A 29 20.06 -22.78 15.47
CA GLY A 29 19.56 -23.90 14.66
C GLY A 29 18.05 -23.85 14.38
N LYS A 30 17.36 -22.75 14.73
CA LYS A 30 15.93 -22.61 14.52
C LYS A 30 15.62 -22.09 13.10
N PRO A 31 14.47 -22.48 12.52
CA PRO A 31 14.09 -22.06 11.17
C PRO A 31 13.85 -20.56 11.08
N LEU A 32 14.19 -19.98 9.92
CA LEU A 32 14.04 -18.56 9.61
C LEU A 32 12.93 -18.36 8.58
N VAL A 33 11.93 -17.57 8.93
CA VAL A 33 10.95 -17.00 8.01
C VAL A 33 11.29 -15.52 7.79
N VAL A 34 11.34 -15.07 6.54
CA VAL A 34 11.45 -13.64 6.23
C VAL A 34 10.16 -13.12 5.62
N HIS A 35 9.79 -11.90 5.97
CA HIS A 35 8.60 -11.23 5.47
C HIS A 35 9.01 -10.00 4.66
N MET A 36 8.65 -10.02 3.39
CA MET A 36 8.94 -8.94 2.45
C MET A 36 7.71 -8.02 2.34
N HIS A 37 7.82 -6.81 2.90
CA HIS A 37 6.79 -5.79 2.83
C HIS A 37 6.98 -4.86 1.62
N ALA A 38 8.22 -4.64 1.20
CA ALA A 38 8.55 -3.89 -0.01
C ALA A 38 9.95 -4.26 -0.48
N THR A 39 10.10 -4.53 -1.77
CA THR A 39 11.41 -4.80 -2.37
C THR A 39 12.13 -3.50 -2.75
N GLU A 40 13.43 -3.59 -3.01
CA GLU A 40 14.17 -2.45 -3.55
C GLU A 40 13.63 -2.01 -4.92
N TYR A 41 13.14 -2.94 -5.74
CA TYR A 41 12.48 -2.63 -7.01
C TYR A 41 11.21 -1.80 -6.84
N ASP A 42 10.45 -2.01 -5.76
CA ASP A 42 9.26 -1.17 -5.46
C ASP A 42 9.66 0.26 -5.11
N ARG A 43 10.81 0.45 -4.43
CA ARG A 43 11.27 1.75 -3.96
C ARG A 43 11.95 2.58 -5.05
N SER A 44 12.74 1.95 -5.90
CA SER A 44 13.66 2.62 -6.84
C SER A 44 13.43 2.28 -8.31
N GLY A 45 12.48 1.38 -8.62
CA GLY A 45 12.29 0.87 -9.98
C GLY A 45 13.54 0.13 -10.46
N GLU A 46 14.01 0.44 -11.65
CA GLU A 46 15.22 -0.17 -12.21
C GLU A 46 16.54 0.44 -11.68
N ASN A 47 16.49 1.56 -10.95
CA ASN A 47 17.66 2.20 -10.33
C ASN A 47 17.96 1.61 -8.95
N VAL A 48 18.24 0.33 -8.92
CA VAL A 48 18.36 -0.49 -7.71
C VAL A 48 19.59 -0.13 -6.88
N ASN A 49 19.41 0.13 -5.58
CA ASN A 49 20.51 0.18 -4.62
C ASN A 49 21.09 -1.22 -4.44
N THR A 50 22.30 -1.43 -4.95
CA THR A 50 22.94 -2.75 -4.99
C THR A 50 23.21 -3.34 -3.61
N GLN A 51 23.45 -2.51 -2.59
CA GLN A 51 23.67 -2.96 -1.21
C GLN A 51 22.37 -3.48 -0.59
N VAL A 52 21.26 -2.72 -0.74
CA VAL A 52 19.93 -3.15 -0.26
C VAL A 52 19.50 -4.42 -0.97
N TYR A 53 19.62 -4.46 -2.30
CA TYR A 53 19.33 -5.66 -3.09
C TYR A 53 20.12 -6.89 -2.62
N ALA A 54 21.43 -6.72 -2.34
CA ALA A 54 22.26 -7.84 -1.87
C ALA A 54 21.80 -8.35 -0.49
N ILE A 55 21.40 -7.47 0.43
CA ILE A 55 20.86 -7.84 1.75
C ILE A 55 19.52 -8.56 1.60
N GLU A 56 18.60 -8.01 0.80
CA GLU A 56 17.30 -8.63 0.52
C GLU A 56 17.48 -10.04 -0.07
N ARG A 57 18.34 -10.16 -1.09
CA ARG A 57 18.64 -11.43 -1.73
C ARG A 57 19.24 -12.43 -0.73
N ALA A 58 20.24 -12.01 0.05
CA ALA A 58 20.87 -12.88 1.05
C ALA A 58 19.86 -13.39 2.09
N GLY A 59 19.00 -12.51 2.59
CA GLY A 59 17.96 -12.86 3.58
C GLY A 59 16.96 -13.87 3.03
N MET A 60 16.43 -13.62 1.84
CA MET A 60 15.42 -14.50 1.22
C MET A 60 16.00 -15.87 0.84
N HIS A 61 17.25 -15.94 0.37
CA HIS A 61 17.91 -17.23 0.08
C HIS A 61 18.24 -18.03 1.32
N ALA A 62 18.64 -17.38 2.43
CA ALA A 62 18.96 -18.02 3.70
C ALA A 62 17.72 -18.47 4.50
N ALA A 63 16.56 -17.88 4.24
CA ALA A 63 15.30 -18.23 4.93
C ALA A 63 14.78 -19.61 4.50
N ASP A 64 14.03 -20.28 5.36
CA ASP A 64 13.32 -21.53 5.05
C ASP A 64 12.02 -21.23 4.29
N ARG A 65 11.35 -20.13 4.59
CA ARG A 65 10.20 -19.59 3.83
C ARG A 65 10.31 -18.08 3.72
N VAL A 66 9.76 -17.56 2.62
CA VAL A 66 9.60 -16.13 2.35
C VAL A 66 8.11 -15.84 2.29
N ILE A 67 7.63 -14.91 3.10
CA ILE A 67 6.28 -14.39 3.03
C ILE A 67 6.31 -13.09 2.20
N ALA A 68 5.51 -13.02 1.16
CA ALA A 68 5.29 -11.83 0.34
C ALA A 68 3.89 -11.27 0.62
N VAL A 69 3.75 -9.95 0.70
CA VAL A 69 2.46 -9.29 1.03
C VAL A 69 1.45 -9.30 -0.12
N SER A 70 1.86 -9.72 -1.31
CA SER A 70 1.01 -9.85 -2.50
C SER A 70 1.62 -10.80 -3.52
N ASN A 71 0.85 -11.23 -4.53
CA ASN A 71 1.38 -11.96 -5.67
C ASN A 71 2.28 -11.06 -6.54
N LEU A 72 2.01 -9.76 -6.60
CA LEU A 72 2.90 -8.78 -7.22
C LEU A 72 4.30 -8.87 -6.60
N THR A 73 4.40 -8.74 -5.28
CA THR A 73 5.68 -8.85 -4.54
C THR A 73 6.28 -10.26 -4.68
N ARG A 74 5.46 -11.33 -4.62
CA ARG A 74 5.91 -12.71 -4.84
C ARG A 74 6.58 -12.87 -6.19
N ASN A 75 6.01 -12.34 -7.24
CA ASN A 75 6.56 -12.41 -8.59
C ASN A 75 7.90 -11.66 -8.72
N ILE A 76 8.03 -10.50 -8.06
CA ILE A 76 9.31 -9.78 -7.99
C ILE A 76 10.35 -10.63 -7.26
N VAL A 77 10.02 -11.22 -6.11
CA VAL A 77 10.92 -12.10 -5.34
C VAL A 77 11.41 -13.29 -6.16
N ILE A 78 10.53 -13.93 -6.91
CA ILE A 78 10.90 -15.07 -7.75
C ILE A 78 11.74 -14.62 -8.95
N ASN A 79 11.26 -13.64 -9.71
CA ASN A 79 11.81 -13.29 -11.02
C ASN A 79 13.07 -12.40 -10.93
N ARG A 80 13.16 -11.52 -9.94
CA ARG A 80 14.24 -10.53 -9.79
C ARG A 80 15.32 -10.98 -8.78
N TYR A 81 14.93 -11.74 -7.77
CA TYR A 81 15.88 -12.23 -6.74
C TYR A 81 16.25 -13.70 -6.91
N GLY A 82 15.57 -14.42 -7.79
CA GLY A 82 15.85 -15.82 -8.09
C GLY A 82 15.52 -16.78 -6.94
N VAL A 83 14.54 -16.42 -6.10
CA VAL A 83 14.08 -17.27 -4.99
C VAL A 83 13.16 -18.37 -5.55
N PRO A 84 13.36 -19.65 -5.18
CA PRO A 84 12.48 -20.74 -5.63
C PRO A 84 11.01 -20.47 -5.29
N ALA A 85 10.11 -20.75 -6.23
CA ALA A 85 8.70 -20.40 -6.12
C ALA A 85 7.96 -21.15 -4.99
N ASP A 86 8.38 -22.37 -4.68
CA ASP A 86 7.89 -23.22 -3.59
C ASP A 86 8.25 -22.68 -2.19
N LYS A 87 9.29 -21.86 -2.13
CA LYS A 87 9.73 -21.19 -0.91
C LYS A 87 8.93 -19.92 -0.58
N VAL A 88 8.21 -19.33 -1.57
CA VAL A 88 7.54 -18.04 -1.42
C VAL A 88 6.04 -18.22 -1.25
N VAL A 89 5.51 -17.75 -0.13
CA VAL A 89 4.09 -17.81 0.23
C VAL A 89 3.50 -16.41 0.23
N THR A 90 2.35 -16.21 -0.42
CA THR A 90 1.63 -14.93 -0.39
C THR A 90 0.69 -14.88 0.81
N VAL A 91 0.85 -13.83 1.63
CA VAL A 91 -0.06 -13.49 2.71
C VAL A 91 -0.43 -12.02 2.60
N HIS A 92 -1.63 -11.75 2.11
CA HIS A 92 -2.13 -10.38 1.96
C HIS A 92 -2.31 -9.69 3.32
N ASN A 93 -2.00 -8.40 3.36
CA ASN A 93 -2.31 -7.56 4.51
C ASN A 93 -3.82 -7.36 4.66
N ALA A 94 -4.23 -6.82 5.79
CA ALA A 94 -5.61 -6.51 6.11
C ALA A 94 -5.72 -5.07 6.66
N VAL A 95 -6.89 -4.68 7.09
CA VAL A 95 -7.12 -3.40 7.75
C VAL A 95 -7.73 -3.62 9.13
N ARG A 96 -7.38 -2.74 10.08
CA ARG A 96 -7.94 -2.78 11.43
C ARG A 96 -9.16 -1.87 11.51
N PHE A 97 -10.28 -2.40 11.94
CA PHE A 97 -11.43 -1.59 12.32
C PHE A 97 -11.19 -1.09 13.76
N ALA A 98 -10.97 0.24 13.93
CA ALA A 98 -10.92 0.83 15.25
C ALA A 98 -12.32 0.83 15.86
N ALA A 99 -12.46 0.38 17.10
CA ALA A 99 -13.68 0.59 17.86
C ALA A 99 -13.74 2.08 18.28
N GLY A 100 -14.69 2.81 17.76
CA GLY A 100 -14.92 4.22 18.12
C GLY A 100 -15.59 4.97 16.98
N GLN A 101 -16.73 5.62 17.27
CA GLN A 101 -17.33 6.58 16.36
C GLN A 101 -16.55 7.89 16.52
N CYS A 102 -15.68 8.21 15.55
CA CYS A 102 -15.16 9.58 15.45
C CYS A 102 -16.30 10.49 14.99
N LYS A 103 -16.49 11.61 15.68
CA LYS A 103 -17.48 12.63 15.25
C LYS A 103 -17.11 13.07 13.83
N MET A 104 -18.09 13.05 12.92
CA MET A 104 -17.89 13.54 11.55
C MET A 104 -17.38 14.99 11.62
N PRO A 105 -16.26 15.29 10.95
CA PRO A 105 -15.76 16.67 10.89
C PRO A 105 -16.74 17.54 10.09
N GLU A 106 -16.87 18.81 10.48
CA GLU A 106 -17.65 19.77 9.71
C GLU A 106 -16.95 20.05 8.37
N ARG A 107 -17.71 19.94 7.29
CA ARG A 107 -17.23 20.24 5.95
C ARG A 107 -17.44 21.74 5.68
N GLY A 108 -16.35 22.50 5.67
CA GLY A 108 -16.39 23.96 5.46
C GLY A 108 -16.53 24.40 3.98
N VAL A 109 -16.70 23.44 3.04
CA VAL A 109 -16.80 23.73 1.61
C VAL A 109 -17.81 22.78 0.94
N ASP A 110 -18.50 23.27 -0.09
CA ASP A 110 -19.43 22.49 -0.91
C ASP A 110 -18.72 21.74 -2.04
N ASP A 111 -17.48 22.11 -2.35
CA ASP A 111 -16.67 21.48 -3.39
C ASP A 111 -16.48 19.98 -3.11
N LYS A 112 -16.44 19.17 -4.16
CA LYS A 112 -16.04 17.76 -4.06
C LYS A 112 -14.55 17.64 -3.68
N ILE A 113 -14.21 16.69 -2.82
CA ILE A 113 -12.83 16.50 -2.32
C ILE A 113 -12.29 15.18 -2.84
N VAL A 114 -11.22 15.25 -3.63
CA VAL A 114 -10.45 14.11 -4.14
C VAL A 114 -9.12 14.06 -3.42
N THR A 115 -8.81 12.93 -2.78
CA THR A 115 -7.70 12.81 -1.84
C THR A 115 -6.64 11.81 -2.30
N PHE A 116 -5.38 12.19 -2.11
CA PHE A 116 -4.20 11.33 -2.18
C PHE A 116 -3.57 11.26 -0.78
N LEU A 117 -3.20 10.07 -0.32
CA LEU A 117 -2.48 9.87 0.95
C LEU A 117 -1.28 8.96 0.73
N GLY A 118 -0.09 9.43 1.08
CA GLY A 118 1.12 8.63 1.04
C GLY A 118 2.40 9.43 1.10
N ARG A 119 3.53 8.74 1.04
CA ARG A 119 4.81 9.41 0.83
C ARG A 119 4.80 10.10 -0.53
N ILE A 120 5.24 11.35 -0.60
CA ILE A 120 5.30 12.09 -1.87
C ILE A 120 6.65 11.77 -2.54
N THR A 121 6.71 10.58 -3.13
CA THR A 121 7.87 9.99 -3.80
C THR A 121 7.47 9.42 -5.15
N TYR A 122 8.43 9.16 -6.05
CA TYR A 122 8.18 8.57 -7.36
C TYR A 122 7.29 7.30 -7.28
N GLN A 123 7.58 6.42 -6.33
CA GLN A 123 6.85 5.17 -6.11
C GLN A 123 5.33 5.37 -5.97
N LYS A 124 4.91 6.46 -5.34
CA LYS A 124 3.49 6.74 -5.06
C LYS A 124 2.77 7.50 -6.17
N GLY A 125 3.49 7.92 -7.20
CA GLY A 125 2.93 8.50 -8.41
C GLY A 125 2.25 9.87 -8.24
N PRO A 126 2.78 10.82 -7.44
CA PRO A 126 2.11 12.10 -7.21
C PRO A 126 1.93 12.93 -8.47
N ASP A 127 2.82 12.79 -9.46
CA ASP A 127 2.71 13.51 -10.74
C ASP A 127 1.45 13.08 -11.52
N TYR A 128 1.13 11.78 -11.53
CA TYR A 128 -0.06 11.27 -12.22
C TYR A 128 -1.35 11.80 -11.58
N PHE A 129 -1.36 11.93 -10.24
CA PHE A 129 -2.47 12.56 -9.52
C PHE A 129 -2.66 14.02 -9.93
N VAL A 130 -1.57 14.80 -10.01
CA VAL A 130 -1.61 16.22 -10.39
C VAL A 130 -2.04 16.40 -11.85
N GLU A 131 -1.54 15.58 -12.77
CA GLU A 131 -1.94 15.63 -14.17
C GLU A 131 -3.43 15.28 -14.37
N ALA A 132 -3.91 14.24 -13.67
CA ALA A 132 -5.33 13.89 -13.70
C ALA A 132 -6.20 15.01 -13.11
N ALA A 133 -5.77 15.62 -12.00
CA ALA A 133 -6.45 16.76 -11.38
C ALA A 133 -6.60 17.93 -12.36
N ALA A 134 -5.54 18.27 -13.10
CA ALA A 134 -5.59 19.34 -14.11
C ALA A 134 -6.60 19.04 -15.23
N LYS A 135 -6.75 17.76 -15.62
CA LYS A 135 -7.74 17.35 -16.62
C LYS A 135 -9.17 17.43 -16.08
N VAL A 136 -9.38 16.98 -14.84
CA VAL A 136 -10.69 17.03 -14.16
C VAL A 136 -11.16 18.47 -13.98
N LEU A 137 -10.28 19.37 -13.53
CA LEU A 137 -10.62 20.78 -13.27
C LEU A 137 -11.02 21.55 -14.53
N LYS A 138 -10.60 21.13 -15.73
CA LYS A 138 -11.09 21.68 -16.99
C LYS A 138 -12.58 21.38 -17.25
N LYS A 139 -13.10 20.28 -16.71
CA LYS A 139 -14.51 19.84 -16.88
C LYS A 139 -15.37 20.21 -15.68
N VAL A 140 -14.81 20.18 -14.47
CA VAL A 140 -15.53 20.37 -13.20
C VAL A 140 -14.70 21.29 -12.31
N PRO A 141 -15.01 22.60 -12.27
CA PRO A 141 -14.21 23.58 -11.52
C PRO A 141 -14.39 23.55 -10.00
N ASN A 142 -15.50 22.98 -9.49
CA ASN A 142 -15.85 22.90 -8.08
C ASN A 142 -15.39 21.59 -7.42
N VAL A 143 -14.12 21.24 -7.69
CA VAL A 143 -13.42 20.13 -7.07
C VAL A 143 -12.17 20.62 -6.37
N ARG A 144 -11.86 20.09 -5.21
CA ARG A 144 -10.60 20.30 -4.49
C ARG A 144 -9.80 19.02 -4.45
N PHE A 145 -8.51 19.15 -4.65
CA PHE A 145 -7.57 18.06 -4.57
C PHE A 145 -6.74 18.20 -3.29
N VAL A 146 -6.71 17.16 -2.48
CA VAL A 146 -5.96 17.12 -1.22
C VAL A 146 -4.83 16.12 -1.34
N MET A 147 -3.61 16.56 -1.11
CA MET A 147 -2.43 15.71 -1.07
C MET A 147 -1.86 15.68 0.34
N ALA A 148 -2.06 14.54 1.01
CA ALA A 148 -1.62 14.30 2.36
C ALA A 148 -0.36 13.45 2.38
N GLY A 149 0.69 13.98 3.01
CA GLY A 149 1.98 13.31 3.16
C GLY A 149 3.17 14.24 3.04
N SER A 150 4.34 13.63 3.03
CA SER A 150 5.63 14.31 2.81
C SER A 150 6.56 13.42 2.00
N GLY A 151 7.58 13.98 1.39
CA GLY A 151 8.56 13.24 0.60
C GLY A 151 9.46 14.16 -0.22
N ASP A 152 10.43 13.55 -0.88
CA ASP A 152 11.44 14.23 -1.69
C ASP A 152 10.87 14.95 -2.92
N MET A 153 9.71 14.51 -3.44
CA MET A 153 9.03 15.15 -4.56
C MET A 153 8.11 16.32 -4.16
N MET A 154 7.92 16.66 -2.88
CA MET A 154 7.00 17.72 -2.43
C MET A 154 7.23 19.04 -3.18
N ASN A 155 8.46 19.54 -3.23
CA ASN A 155 8.79 20.79 -3.90
C ASN A 155 8.57 20.72 -5.43
N HIS A 156 8.79 19.55 -6.02
CA HIS A 156 8.53 19.30 -7.43
C HIS A 156 7.01 19.39 -7.71
N VAL A 157 6.21 18.72 -6.93
CA VAL A 157 4.75 18.68 -7.06
C VAL A 157 4.12 20.06 -6.86
N ILE A 158 4.53 20.82 -5.85
CA ILE A 158 4.06 22.19 -5.62
C ILE A 158 4.34 23.08 -6.85
N ARG A 159 5.55 23.01 -7.40
CA ARG A 159 5.89 23.75 -8.63
C ARG A 159 5.07 23.28 -9.86
N ARG A 160 4.78 21.98 -9.95
CA ARG A 160 3.96 21.43 -11.03
C ARG A 160 2.52 21.93 -10.95
N VAL A 161 1.91 21.89 -9.77
CA VAL A 161 0.57 22.44 -9.50
C VAL A 161 0.48 23.95 -9.88
N ALA A 162 1.50 24.73 -9.48
CA ALA A 162 1.56 26.16 -9.81
C ALA A 162 1.68 26.39 -11.34
N ARG A 163 2.53 25.62 -12.04
CA ARG A 163 2.68 25.72 -13.50
C ARG A 163 1.43 25.36 -14.28
N LEU A 164 0.63 24.45 -13.74
CA LEU A 164 -0.65 24.05 -14.33
C LEU A 164 -1.78 25.04 -14.03
N GLY A 165 -1.53 26.05 -13.17
CA GLY A 165 -2.52 27.08 -12.82
C GLY A 165 -3.67 26.56 -11.97
N ILE A 166 -3.47 25.50 -11.18
CA ILE A 166 -4.50 24.85 -10.36
C ILE A 166 -4.23 24.94 -8.84
N ALA A 167 -3.36 25.85 -8.43
CA ALA A 167 -2.91 25.97 -7.04
C ALA A 167 -4.05 26.36 -6.07
N ASP A 168 -5.04 27.10 -6.51
CA ASP A 168 -6.23 27.48 -5.73
C ASP A 168 -7.18 26.32 -5.45
N ARG A 169 -7.02 25.20 -6.18
CA ARG A 169 -7.80 23.98 -6.04
C ARG A 169 -7.02 22.84 -5.37
N PHE A 170 -5.75 23.08 -5.03
CA PHE A 170 -4.88 22.09 -4.37
C PHE A 170 -4.62 22.45 -2.92
N HIS A 171 -4.71 21.46 -2.04
CA HIS A 171 -4.37 21.58 -0.62
C HIS A 171 -3.33 20.54 -0.21
N PHE A 172 -2.20 20.99 0.33
CA PHE A 172 -1.13 20.14 0.85
C PHE A 172 -1.21 20.15 2.38
N THR A 173 -1.57 19.02 2.98
CA THR A 173 -1.73 18.93 4.44
C THR A 173 -0.43 18.73 5.19
N GLY A 174 0.64 18.30 4.49
CA GLY A 174 1.79 17.71 5.16
C GLY A 174 1.47 16.31 5.68
N PHE A 175 2.30 15.82 6.60
CA PHE A 175 2.18 14.48 7.15
C PHE A 175 1.05 14.39 8.18
N LEU A 176 0.08 13.51 7.97
CA LEU A 176 -1.03 13.23 8.87
C LEU A 176 -0.79 11.95 9.69
N ARG A 177 -1.36 11.87 10.89
CA ARG A 177 -1.27 10.71 11.78
C ARG A 177 -2.60 10.36 12.43
N GLY A 178 -2.80 9.08 12.66
CA GLY A 178 -3.89 8.56 13.50
C GLY A 178 -5.26 9.11 13.14
N GLU A 179 -5.86 9.86 14.04
CA GLU A 179 -7.22 10.41 13.89
C GLU A 179 -7.36 11.41 12.73
N ASP A 180 -6.29 12.17 12.42
CA ASP A 180 -6.34 13.16 11.33
C ASP A 180 -6.42 12.49 9.95
N VAL A 181 -5.81 11.31 9.78
CA VAL A 181 -5.99 10.49 8.58
C VAL A 181 -7.44 10.05 8.44
N HIS A 182 -8.06 9.62 9.55
CA HIS A 182 -9.45 9.19 9.54
C HIS A 182 -10.40 10.37 9.22
N LYS A 183 -10.20 11.54 9.83
CA LYS A 183 -10.96 12.76 9.51
C LYS A 183 -10.82 13.16 8.05
N MET A 184 -9.61 13.08 7.50
CA MET A 184 -9.38 13.36 6.09
C MET A 184 -10.20 12.43 5.19
N PHE A 185 -10.20 11.12 5.45
CA PHE A 185 -11.04 10.20 4.68
C PHE A 185 -12.53 10.49 4.83
N GLN A 186 -13.01 10.82 6.02
CA GLN A 186 -14.42 11.21 6.24
C GLN A 186 -14.84 12.45 5.44
N LEU A 187 -13.91 13.36 5.13
CA LEU A 187 -14.15 14.54 4.30
C LEU A 187 -14.02 14.24 2.79
N SER A 188 -13.46 13.11 2.41
CA SER A 188 -13.17 12.77 1.02
C SER A 188 -14.39 12.23 0.29
N ASP A 189 -14.62 12.66 -0.95
CA ASP A 189 -15.61 12.06 -1.86
C ASP A 189 -14.99 10.93 -2.69
N VAL A 190 -13.69 11.00 -2.98
CA VAL A 190 -12.94 9.97 -3.72
C VAL A 190 -11.51 9.89 -3.18
N TYR A 191 -11.01 8.70 -3.01
CA TYR A 191 -9.59 8.45 -2.71
C TYR A 191 -8.87 7.90 -3.93
N VAL A 192 -7.66 8.38 -4.21
CA VAL A 192 -6.85 7.98 -5.37
C VAL A 192 -5.46 7.53 -4.94
N MET A 193 -5.06 6.34 -5.38
CA MET A 193 -3.71 5.79 -5.18
C MET A 193 -3.09 5.40 -6.53
N PRO A 194 -2.43 6.34 -7.25
CA PRO A 194 -1.86 6.12 -8.57
C PRO A 194 -0.41 5.63 -8.48
N SER A 195 -0.13 4.69 -7.57
CA SER A 195 1.22 4.21 -7.31
C SER A 195 1.84 3.52 -8.52
N VAL A 196 3.09 3.83 -8.81
CA VAL A 196 3.91 3.19 -9.85
C VAL A 196 4.19 1.72 -9.48
N SER A 197 4.49 1.48 -8.21
CA SER A 197 4.61 0.15 -7.61
C SER A 197 4.16 0.21 -6.17
N GLU A 198 3.16 -0.59 -5.84
CA GLU A 198 2.62 -0.68 -4.48
C GLU A 198 2.63 -2.14 -4.04
N PRO A 199 3.52 -2.56 -3.15
CA PRO A 199 3.61 -3.95 -2.72
C PRO A 199 2.29 -4.51 -2.21
N PHE A 200 1.54 -3.72 -1.47
CA PHE A 200 0.16 -4.03 -1.10
C PHE A 200 -0.75 -2.80 -1.19
N GLY A 201 -0.64 -1.83 -0.27
CA GLY A 201 -1.48 -0.64 -0.19
C GLY A 201 -2.59 -0.78 0.86
N ILE A 202 -2.32 -0.33 2.09
CA ILE A 202 -3.30 -0.34 3.19
C ILE A 202 -4.25 0.86 3.11
N SER A 203 -3.77 2.00 2.62
CA SER A 203 -4.55 3.24 2.57
C SER A 203 -5.87 3.17 1.76
N PRO A 204 -5.98 2.43 0.64
CA PRO A 204 -7.29 2.19 0.01
C PRO A 204 -8.28 1.47 0.93
N LEU A 205 -7.81 0.50 1.71
CA LEU A 205 -8.66 -0.21 2.68
C LEU A 205 -9.15 0.72 3.80
N GLU A 206 -8.30 1.65 4.24
CA GLU A 206 -8.67 2.67 5.23
C GLU A 206 -9.69 3.67 4.67
N ALA A 207 -9.56 4.06 3.40
CA ALA A 207 -10.54 4.89 2.71
C ALA A 207 -11.89 4.18 2.55
N MET A 208 -11.89 2.92 2.07
CA MET A 208 -13.10 2.10 1.94
C MET A 208 -13.79 1.88 3.29
N ARG A 209 -13.02 1.66 4.36
CA ARG A 209 -13.55 1.57 5.74
C ARG A 209 -14.26 2.85 6.17
N SER A 210 -13.84 3.99 5.63
CA SER A 210 -14.49 5.29 5.86
C SER A 210 -15.63 5.59 4.88
N ASN A 211 -16.10 4.55 4.14
CA ASN A 211 -17.17 4.63 3.13
C ASN A 211 -16.82 5.60 1.98
N VAL A 212 -15.54 5.61 1.56
CA VAL A 212 -15.02 6.43 0.45
C VAL A 212 -14.73 5.50 -0.73
N PRO A 213 -15.25 5.80 -1.94
CA PRO A 213 -14.91 5.05 -3.14
C PRO A 213 -13.45 5.30 -3.51
N VAL A 214 -12.77 4.26 -4.00
CA VAL A 214 -11.34 4.29 -4.27
C VAL A 214 -11.00 4.04 -5.73
N ILE A 215 -10.00 4.77 -6.21
CA ILE A 215 -9.35 4.52 -7.50
C ILE A 215 -7.91 4.11 -7.19
N ILE A 216 -7.50 2.94 -7.68
CA ILE A 216 -6.17 2.37 -7.39
C ILE A 216 -5.43 2.02 -8.68
N SER A 217 -4.11 2.06 -8.60
CA SER A 217 -3.27 1.51 -9.66
C SER A 217 -3.41 -0.01 -9.73
N LYS A 218 -3.48 -0.56 -10.95
CA LYS A 218 -3.39 -2.01 -11.19
C LYS A 218 -2.05 -2.58 -10.73
N GLN A 219 -1.00 -1.73 -10.66
CA GLN A 219 0.35 -2.08 -10.19
C GLN A 219 0.44 -2.01 -8.66
N SER A 220 -0.59 -2.51 -7.98
CA SER A 220 -0.66 -2.60 -6.52
C SER A 220 -1.15 -3.98 -6.07
N GLY A 221 -0.57 -4.48 -4.97
CA GLY A 221 -0.98 -5.77 -4.41
C GLY A 221 -2.42 -5.77 -3.89
N VAL A 222 -2.94 -4.63 -3.44
CA VAL A 222 -4.33 -4.51 -3.01
C VAL A 222 -5.33 -4.68 -4.15
N ALA A 223 -4.91 -4.45 -5.40
CA ALA A 223 -5.74 -4.71 -6.57
C ALA A 223 -6.07 -6.19 -6.77
N GLU A 224 -5.30 -7.09 -6.14
CA GLU A 224 -5.53 -8.54 -6.18
C GLU A 224 -6.73 -8.98 -5.34
N VAL A 225 -7.10 -8.18 -4.33
CA VAL A 225 -8.08 -8.55 -3.29
C VAL A 225 -9.31 -7.65 -3.26
N LEU A 226 -9.36 -6.59 -4.06
CA LEU A 226 -10.49 -5.66 -4.13
C LEU A 226 -11.21 -5.80 -5.46
N ASP A 227 -12.51 -6.08 -5.43
CA ASP A 227 -13.39 -6.07 -6.60
C ASP A 227 -14.10 -4.72 -6.76
N TYR A 228 -14.42 -4.06 -5.64
CA TYR A 228 -15.11 -2.77 -5.62
C TYR A 228 -14.16 -1.57 -5.51
N ALA A 229 -13.06 -1.60 -6.27
CA ALA A 229 -12.17 -0.48 -6.52
C ALA A 229 -12.09 -0.21 -8.01
N VAL A 230 -12.06 1.04 -8.42
CA VAL A 230 -11.77 1.39 -9.83
C VAL A 230 -10.28 1.20 -10.06
N LYS A 231 -9.90 0.30 -10.98
CA LYS A 231 -8.52 -0.08 -11.24
C LYS A 231 -8.06 0.51 -12.57
N VAL A 232 -7.03 1.35 -12.53
CA VAL A 232 -6.43 2.02 -13.71
C VAL A 232 -4.94 1.74 -13.79
N ASP A 233 -4.36 1.82 -14.97
CA ASP A 233 -2.91 1.85 -15.09
C ASP A 233 -2.38 3.21 -14.66
N TYR A 234 -1.34 3.28 -13.80
CA TYR A 234 -0.89 4.54 -13.22
C TYR A 234 -0.46 5.58 -14.27
N TRP A 235 0.05 5.12 -15.42
CA TRP A 235 0.48 5.99 -16.52
C TRP A 235 -0.67 6.50 -17.40
N ASP A 236 -1.86 5.88 -17.32
CA ASP A 236 -3.03 6.30 -18.08
C ASP A 236 -3.75 7.44 -17.33
N VAL A 237 -3.20 8.63 -17.50
CA VAL A 237 -3.72 9.85 -16.85
C VAL A 237 -5.14 10.19 -17.33
N ASP A 238 -5.50 9.81 -18.56
CA ASP A 238 -6.85 10.03 -19.09
C ASP A 238 -7.85 9.12 -18.41
N ALA A 239 -7.57 7.82 -18.32
CA ALA A 239 -8.42 6.88 -17.59
C ALA A 239 -8.53 7.26 -16.11
N LEU A 240 -7.43 7.73 -15.48
CA LEU A 240 -7.46 8.20 -14.10
C LEU A 240 -8.36 9.43 -13.93
N ALA A 241 -8.26 10.41 -14.83
CA ALA A 241 -9.11 11.61 -14.82
C ALA A 241 -10.59 11.25 -15.06
N ASP A 242 -10.88 10.36 -15.99
CA ASP A 242 -12.25 9.93 -16.29
C ASP A 242 -12.86 9.11 -15.15
N ALA A 243 -12.06 8.28 -14.45
CA ALA A 243 -12.49 7.58 -13.24
C ALA A 243 -12.85 8.57 -12.11
N ILE A 244 -12.01 9.57 -11.86
CA ILE A 244 -12.29 10.63 -10.89
C ILE A 244 -13.57 11.37 -11.29
N TYR A 245 -13.67 11.81 -12.55
CA TYR A 245 -14.85 12.48 -13.09
C TYR A 245 -16.13 11.67 -12.89
N GLY A 246 -16.08 10.38 -13.23
CA GLY A 246 -17.22 9.46 -13.09
C GLY A 246 -17.71 9.37 -11.65
N LEU A 247 -16.80 9.18 -10.68
CA LEU A 247 -17.18 9.06 -9.27
C LEU A 247 -17.70 10.37 -8.66
N ILE A 248 -17.22 11.55 -9.11
CA ILE A 248 -17.71 12.83 -8.58
C ILE A 248 -19.02 13.29 -9.25
N GLN A 249 -19.26 12.92 -10.53
CA GLN A 249 -20.44 13.35 -11.27
C GLN A 249 -21.66 12.43 -11.11
N TYR A 250 -21.44 11.15 -10.82
CA TYR A 250 -22.51 10.15 -10.71
C TYR A 250 -22.63 9.64 -9.27
N PRO A 251 -23.43 10.30 -8.39
CA PRO A 251 -23.54 9.93 -6.97
C PRO A 251 -23.99 8.48 -6.75
N ALA A 252 -24.83 7.95 -7.62
CA ALA A 252 -25.27 6.55 -7.54
C ALA A 252 -24.11 5.56 -7.76
N LEU A 253 -23.21 5.88 -8.70
CA LEU A 253 -22.02 5.08 -8.98
C LEU A 253 -21.05 5.14 -7.77
N ALA A 254 -20.75 6.35 -7.27
CA ALA A 254 -19.91 6.55 -6.11
C ALA A 254 -20.48 5.83 -4.87
N GLY A 255 -21.78 5.97 -4.62
CA GLY A 255 -22.47 5.29 -3.51
C GLY A 255 -22.40 3.77 -3.60
N MET A 256 -22.51 3.20 -4.80
CA MET A 256 -22.38 1.76 -5.03
C MET A 256 -20.95 1.29 -4.70
N PHE A 257 -19.90 1.96 -5.23
CA PHE A 257 -18.51 1.63 -4.91
C PHE A 257 -18.20 1.80 -3.43
N ALA A 258 -18.67 2.88 -2.79
CA ALA A 258 -18.46 3.13 -1.37
C ALA A 258 -19.08 2.04 -0.49
N SER A 259 -20.37 1.73 -0.70
CA SER A 259 -21.09 0.75 0.13
C SER A 259 -20.59 -0.67 -0.08
N LYS A 260 -20.36 -1.08 -1.33
CA LYS A 260 -19.82 -2.41 -1.64
C LYS A 260 -18.37 -2.56 -1.23
N GLY A 261 -17.57 -1.50 -1.39
CA GLY A 261 -16.20 -1.47 -0.89
C GLY A 261 -16.11 -1.60 0.62
N LEU A 262 -16.99 -0.93 1.38
CA LEU A 262 -17.08 -1.07 2.83
C LEU A 262 -17.44 -2.52 3.24
N GLU A 263 -18.40 -3.14 2.54
CA GLU A 263 -18.75 -4.54 2.76
C GLU A 263 -17.55 -5.47 2.50
N GLU A 264 -16.86 -5.28 1.39
CA GLU A 264 -15.69 -6.07 0.98
C GLU A 264 -14.55 -5.97 2.00
N VAL A 265 -14.16 -4.74 2.38
CA VAL A 265 -13.03 -4.52 3.30
C VAL A 265 -13.31 -5.05 4.72
N THR A 266 -14.57 -5.17 5.12
CA THR A 266 -14.97 -5.74 6.41
C THR A 266 -14.59 -7.21 6.52
N ASN A 267 -14.44 -7.92 5.40
CA ASN A 267 -14.04 -9.31 5.34
C ASN A 267 -12.51 -9.51 5.32
N LEU A 268 -11.72 -8.45 5.13
CA LEU A 268 -10.25 -8.51 5.15
C LEU A 268 -9.73 -8.36 6.58
N LYS A 269 -9.57 -9.46 7.31
CA LYS A 269 -9.23 -9.47 8.74
C LYS A 269 -7.77 -9.86 8.98
N TRP A 270 -7.12 -9.18 9.91
CA TRP A 270 -5.77 -9.54 10.36
C TRP A 270 -5.68 -10.95 10.95
N ASN A 271 -6.78 -11.47 11.53
CA ASN A 271 -6.81 -12.84 12.06
C ASN A 271 -6.60 -13.88 10.95
N ASP A 272 -7.12 -13.63 9.74
CA ASP A 272 -6.95 -14.54 8.60
C ASP A 272 -5.51 -14.51 8.07
N ALA A 273 -4.89 -13.32 8.02
CA ALA A 273 -3.47 -13.19 7.71
C ALA A 273 -2.59 -13.88 8.77
N ALA A 274 -2.89 -13.69 10.07
CA ALA A 274 -2.18 -14.32 11.16
C ALA A 274 -2.32 -15.86 11.13
N ALA A 275 -3.49 -16.38 10.80
CA ALA A 275 -3.71 -17.83 10.65
C ALA A 275 -2.85 -18.41 9.52
N LYS A 276 -2.76 -17.75 8.36
CA LYS A 276 -1.88 -18.15 7.26
C LYS A 276 -0.40 -18.12 7.67
N ILE A 277 0.03 -17.08 8.39
CA ILE A 277 1.41 -16.99 8.90
C ILE A 277 1.69 -18.12 9.87
N LYS A 278 0.75 -18.44 10.77
CA LYS A 278 0.87 -19.57 11.70
C LYS A 278 1.08 -20.89 10.96
N THR A 279 0.32 -21.16 9.90
CA THR A 279 0.52 -22.36 9.06
C THR A 279 1.94 -22.42 8.47
N VAL A 280 2.49 -21.27 8.05
CA VAL A 280 3.90 -21.20 7.58
C VAL A 280 4.87 -21.57 8.69
N TYR A 281 4.65 -21.07 9.93
CA TYR A 281 5.50 -21.42 11.06
C TYR A 281 5.45 -22.91 11.38
N GLU A 282 4.25 -23.49 11.45
CA GLU A 282 4.05 -24.92 11.72
C GLU A 282 4.79 -25.78 10.69
N ALA A 283 4.71 -25.41 9.41
CA ALA A 283 5.40 -26.12 8.33
C ALA A 283 6.93 -26.10 8.50
N VAL A 284 7.52 -24.91 8.71
CA VAL A 284 9.00 -24.80 8.83
C VAL A 284 9.53 -25.43 10.12
N ILE A 285 8.77 -25.39 11.22
CA ILE A 285 9.13 -26.05 12.48
C ILE A 285 9.15 -27.57 12.29
N GLU A 286 8.15 -28.12 11.61
CA GLU A 286 8.06 -29.55 11.35
C GLU A 286 9.16 -30.04 10.39
N GLU A 287 9.47 -29.25 9.35
CA GLU A 287 10.57 -29.53 8.42
C GLU A 287 11.93 -29.52 9.13
N ASN A 288 12.14 -28.56 10.05
CA ASN A 288 13.39 -28.44 10.79
C ASN A 288 13.62 -29.59 11.79
N LYS A 289 12.56 -30.22 12.31
CA LYS A 289 12.66 -31.41 13.19
C LYS A 289 13.12 -32.66 12.46
N LYS A 290 12.93 -32.70 11.13
CA LYS A 290 13.28 -33.86 10.29
C LYS A 290 14.71 -33.80 9.74
N GLN A 291 15.38 -32.67 9.90
CA GLN A 291 16.80 -32.46 9.55
C GLN A 291 17.70 -32.75 10.75
#